data_67c1c355b8ac7b732917a8c455aaf944
#
_entry.id   67c1c355b8ac7b732917a8c455aaf944
#
_cell.length_a   1.000
_cell.length_b   1.000
_cell.length_c   1.000
_cell.angle_alpha   90.00
_cell.angle_beta   90.00
_cell.angle_gamma   90.00
#
_symmetry.space_group_name_H-M   'P 1'
#
loop_
_entity.id
_entity.type
_entity.pdbx_description
1 polymer ?
#
loop_
_entity_poly.entity_id
_entity_poly.type
_entity_poly.pdbx_seq_one_letter_code
_entity_poly.pdbx_strand_id
1 'polypeptide(L)'
;AAPAVPVPLERLYNCAELALPHYETAGSAGADIRAAVDAPLRLEPGQRALIPAGFAMALPTGYEAQVRPRSGLAVKNGITVLNAPGTIDSDYRGEVRVPLINLGDEAFTVERGMRIAQLVIAPVAQAGFDEVTDLSETERGAGGFGSTGV
;
A
#
# COMPACT_ATOMS: atom_id res chain seq x y z
N ALA A 1 14.74 15.20 -14.21
CA ALA A 1 13.79 14.34 -13.49
C ALA A 1 12.92 13.59 -14.49
N ALA A 2 12.53 12.37 -14.15
CA ALA A 2 11.58 11.62 -14.96
C ALA A 2 10.22 12.34 -14.98
N PRO A 3 9.48 12.33 -16.12
CA PRO A 3 8.16 12.91 -16.14
C PRO A 3 7.22 12.15 -15.20
N ALA A 4 6.29 12.88 -14.58
CA ALA A 4 5.30 12.28 -13.70
C ALA A 4 4.34 11.39 -14.48
N VAL A 5 3.92 10.30 -13.85
CA VAL A 5 2.87 9.42 -14.39
C VAL A 5 1.52 10.08 -14.10
N PRO A 6 0.71 10.40 -15.11
CA PRO A 6 -0.60 11.03 -14.86
C PRO A 6 -1.57 10.03 -14.26
N VAL A 7 -2.11 10.35 -13.08
CA VAL A 7 -3.10 9.51 -12.39
C VAL A 7 -4.32 10.37 -12.07
N PRO A 8 -5.39 10.28 -12.89
CA PRO A 8 -6.65 10.92 -12.55
C PRO A 8 -7.16 10.41 -11.21
N LEU A 9 -7.59 11.33 -10.35
CA LEU A 9 -8.03 11.03 -9.00
C LEU A 9 -9.36 11.72 -8.72
N GLU A 10 -10.32 10.96 -8.22
CA GLU A 10 -11.64 11.45 -7.82
C GLU A 10 -11.72 11.52 -6.30
N ARG A 11 -12.03 12.71 -5.79
CA ARG A 11 -12.30 12.91 -4.37
C ARG A 11 -13.72 12.43 -4.06
N LEU A 12 -13.85 11.49 -3.11
CA LEU A 12 -15.15 10.98 -2.69
C LEU A 12 -15.73 11.86 -1.57
N TYR A 13 -17.00 11.63 -1.23
CA TYR A 13 -17.74 12.44 -0.25
C TYR A 13 -17.05 12.50 1.13
N ASN A 14 -16.42 11.40 1.54
CA ASN A 14 -15.77 11.31 2.85
C ASN A 14 -14.38 11.96 2.89
N CYS A 15 -13.86 12.41 1.78
CA CYS A 15 -12.55 13.07 1.70
C CYS A 15 -12.61 14.58 1.92
N ALA A 16 -13.77 15.20 1.76
CA ALA A 16 -14.09 16.62 1.91
C ALA A 16 -12.89 17.59 2.03
N GLU A 17 -12.44 17.89 3.26
CA GLU A 17 -11.34 18.80 3.55
C GLU A 17 -9.97 18.14 3.64
N LEU A 18 -9.90 16.82 3.47
CA LEU A 18 -8.64 16.10 3.63
C LEU A 18 -7.68 16.36 2.47
N ALA A 19 -6.40 16.36 2.77
CA ALA A 19 -5.37 16.44 1.73
C ALA A 19 -5.37 15.16 0.90
N LEU A 20 -5.25 15.31 -0.42
CA LEU A 20 -5.03 14.18 -1.33
C LEU A 20 -3.60 13.65 -1.16
N PRO A 21 -3.32 12.43 -1.64
CA PRO A 21 -1.97 11.89 -1.59
C PRO A 21 -0.95 12.87 -2.18
N HIS A 22 0.13 13.11 -1.47
CA HIS A 22 1.22 13.94 -1.95
C HIS A 22 2.56 13.46 -1.39
N TYR A 23 3.63 13.82 -2.07
CA TYR A 23 4.99 13.47 -1.67
C TYR A 23 5.55 14.55 -0.75
N GLU A 24 6.05 14.16 0.43
CA GLU A 24 6.59 15.11 1.41
C GLU A 24 7.87 15.80 0.93
N THR A 25 8.69 15.08 0.17
CA THR A 25 9.93 15.62 -0.42
C THR A 25 10.01 15.25 -1.88
N ALA A 26 10.86 15.96 -2.64
CA ALA A 26 11.07 15.69 -4.05
C ALA A 26 11.60 14.27 -4.34
N GLY A 27 12.28 13.67 -3.37
CA GLY A 27 12.84 12.32 -3.49
C GLY A 27 11.98 11.22 -2.88
N SER A 28 10.79 11.54 -2.38
CA SER A 28 9.92 10.54 -1.77
C SER A 28 9.42 9.53 -2.81
N ALA A 29 9.46 8.24 -2.47
CA ALA A 29 8.88 7.19 -3.30
C ALA A 29 7.39 6.99 -3.00
N GLY A 30 6.97 7.23 -1.76
CA GLY A 30 5.60 7.05 -1.30
C GLY A 30 4.89 8.37 -1.07
N ALA A 31 3.64 8.45 -1.54
CA ALA A 31 2.73 9.54 -1.23
C ALA A 31 1.87 9.16 -0.03
N ASP A 32 1.74 10.05 0.93
CA ASP A 32 0.97 9.75 2.15
C ASP A 32 -0.52 9.58 1.88
N ILE A 33 -1.10 8.55 2.48
CA ILE A 33 -2.53 8.27 2.48
C ILE A 33 -3.09 8.63 3.85
N ARG A 34 -4.20 9.38 3.88
CA ARG A 34 -4.87 9.80 5.10
C ARG A 34 -6.15 9.03 5.34
N ALA A 35 -6.46 8.80 6.61
CA ALA A 35 -7.70 8.13 7.01
C ALA A 35 -8.90 9.05 6.80
N ALA A 36 -9.87 8.60 6.02
CA ALA A 36 -11.12 9.32 5.76
C ALA A 36 -12.26 8.79 6.62
N VAL A 37 -11.97 8.46 7.88
CA VAL A 37 -12.98 8.03 8.85
C VAL A 37 -13.82 9.22 9.31
N ASP A 38 -15.11 8.99 9.54
CA ASP A 38 -16.02 10.02 10.02
C ASP A 38 -15.87 10.26 11.53
N ALA A 39 -15.47 9.22 12.26
CA ALA A 39 -15.26 9.25 13.70
C ALA A 39 -13.99 8.46 14.05
N PRO A 40 -13.35 8.77 15.19
CA PRO A 40 -12.19 7.99 15.64
C PRO A 40 -12.51 6.50 15.72
N LEU A 41 -11.58 5.67 15.25
CA LEU A 41 -11.72 4.23 15.24
C LEU A 41 -10.60 3.61 16.08
N ARG A 42 -10.97 2.93 17.16
CA ARG A 42 -10.00 2.31 18.07
C ARG A 42 -9.69 0.88 17.64
N LEU A 43 -8.41 0.57 17.57
CA LEU A 43 -7.90 -0.78 17.32
C LEU A 43 -7.20 -1.29 18.57
N GLU A 44 -7.78 -2.30 19.21
CA GLU A 44 -7.10 -3.02 20.28
C GLU A 44 -5.97 -3.89 19.71
N PRO A 45 -4.98 -4.31 20.52
CA PRO A 45 -3.95 -5.23 20.06
C PRO A 45 -4.58 -6.47 19.39
N GLY A 46 -4.09 -6.78 18.18
CA GLY A 46 -4.58 -7.89 17.37
C GLY A 46 -5.78 -7.59 16.48
N GLN A 47 -6.42 -6.44 16.66
CA GLN A 47 -7.58 -6.06 15.83
C GLN A 47 -7.16 -5.44 14.51
N ARG A 48 -8.00 -5.63 13.50
CA ARG A 48 -7.86 -5.03 12.17
C ARG A 48 -9.12 -4.32 11.76
N ALA A 49 -8.97 -3.33 10.89
CA ALA A 49 -10.11 -2.64 10.29
C ALA A 49 -9.74 -2.15 8.90
N LEU A 50 -10.72 -2.09 8.03
CA LEU A 50 -10.56 -1.55 6.67
C LEU A 50 -10.80 -0.04 6.72
N ILE A 51 -9.76 0.74 6.56
CA ILE A 51 -9.81 2.20 6.72
C ILE A 51 -9.99 2.85 5.34
N PRO A 52 -11.04 3.66 5.14
CA PRO A 52 -11.24 4.38 3.89
C PRO A 52 -10.21 5.49 3.73
N ALA A 53 -9.78 5.73 2.49
CA ALA A 53 -8.88 6.83 2.15
C ALA A 53 -9.60 8.00 1.47
N GLY A 54 -10.85 7.83 1.07
CA GLY A 54 -11.69 8.91 0.56
C GLY A 54 -11.45 9.29 -0.89
N PHE A 55 -10.75 8.49 -1.66
CA PHE A 55 -10.54 8.76 -3.08
C PHE A 55 -10.52 7.47 -3.91
N ALA A 56 -10.80 7.64 -5.19
CA ALA A 56 -10.64 6.63 -6.22
C ALA A 56 -9.71 7.18 -7.29
N MET A 57 -9.07 6.31 -8.05
CA MET A 57 -8.13 6.76 -9.08
C MET A 57 -8.14 5.86 -10.30
N ALA A 58 -7.61 6.37 -11.40
CA ALA A 58 -7.45 5.65 -12.65
C ALA A 58 -5.97 5.57 -12.99
N LEU A 59 -5.35 4.46 -12.65
CA LEU A 59 -3.96 4.21 -13.03
C LEU A 59 -3.88 3.92 -14.53
N PRO A 60 -2.87 4.44 -15.23
CA PRO A 60 -2.67 4.07 -16.64
C PRO A 60 -2.26 2.59 -16.75
N THR A 61 -2.64 1.97 -17.85
CA THR A 61 -2.23 0.61 -18.18
C THR A 61 -0.70 0.49 -18.13
N GLY A 62 -0.20 -0.59 -17.55
CA GLY A 62 1.23 -0.81 -17.38
C GLY A 62 1.77 -0.32 -16.05
N TYR A 63 0.90 0.20 -15.18
CA TYR A 63 1.27 0.66 -13.84
C TYR A 63 0.39 0.01 -12.78
N GLU A 64 0.92 -0.06 -11.57
CA GLU A 64 0.21 -0.45 -10.36
C GLU A 64 0.39 0.62 -9.30
N ALA A 65 -0.44 0.59 -8.27
CA ALA A 65 -0.16 1.27 -7.04
C ALA A 65 0.00 0.23 -5.93
N GLN A 66 0.97 0.46 -5.05
CA GLN A 66 1.18 -0.36 -3.87
C GLN A 66 0.88 0.44 -2.61
N VAL A 67 0.07 -0.13 -1.73
CA VAL A 67 -0.20 0.44 -0.42
C VAL A 67 0.76 -0.19 0.57
N ARG A 68 1.65 0.62 1.12
CA ARG A 68 2.71 0.20 2.04
C ARG A 68 2.54 0.85 3.41
N PRO A 69 2.98 0.18 4.49
CA PRO A 69 2.92 0.77 5.82
C PRO A 69 3.89 1.95 5.98
N ARG A 70 3.63 2.75 7.00
CA ARG A 70 4.54 3.82 7.42
C ARG A 70 5.47 3.30 8.51
N SER A 71 6.77 3.55 8.34
CA SER A 71 7.79 3.08 9.28
C SER A 71 7.59 3.63 10.70
N GLY A 72 7.17 4.88 10.84
CA GLY A 72 6.94 5.49 12.14
C GLY A 72 5.84 4.81 12.94
N LEU A 73 4.71 4.50 12.29
CA LEU A 73 3.60 3.79 12.94
C LEU A 73 4.00 2.35 13.28
N ALA A 74 4.76 1.70 12.39
CA ALA A 74 5.23 0.34 12.64
C ALA A 74 6.14 0.28 13.88
N VAL A 75 7.13 1.15 13.94
CA VAL A 75 8.13 1.14 15.03
C VAL A 75 7.52 1.59 16.35
N LYS A 76 6.72 2.66 16.34
CA LYS A 76 6.20 3.25 17.60
C LYS A 76 4.96 2.54 18.13
N ASN A 77 4.09 2.08 17.24
CA ASN A 77 2.76 1.60 17.62
C ASN A 77 2.46 0.16 17.19
N GLY A 78 3.34 -0.45 16.40
CA GLY A 78 3.08 -1.79 15.85
C GLY A 78 1.94 -1.80 14.84
N ILE A 79 1.62 -0.66 14.23
CA ILE A 79 0.56 -0.55 13.22
C ILE A 79 1.16 -0.81 11.85
N THR A 80 0.54 -1.69 11.09
CA THR A 80 0.96 -2.02 9.73
C THR A 80 -0.25 -2.25 8.83
N VAL A 81 0.02 -2.39 7.54
CA VAL A 81 -0.99 -2.78 6.53
C VAL A 81 -0.98 -4.29 6.46
N LEU A 82 -2.11 -4.91 6.78
CA LEU A 82 -2.20 -6.37 6.92
C LEU A 82 -1.78 -7.13 5.66
N ASN A 83 -2.14 -6.63 4.49
CA ASN A 83 -1.82 -7.25 3.21
C ASN A 83 -0.61 -6.61 2.51
N ALA A 84 0.26 -5.93 3.24
CA ALA A 84 1.39 -5.23 2.65
C ALA A 84 2.34 -6.16 1.87
N PRO A 85 2.78 -5.76 0.66
CA PRO A 85 2.32 -4.58 -0.07
C PRO A 85 0.94 -4.81 -0.69
N GLY A 86 0.00 -3.91 -0.41
CA GLY A 86 -1.34 -3.98 -1.00
C GLY A 86 -1.27 -3.63 -2.49
N THR A 87 -1.92 -4.43 -3.33
CA THR A 87 -1.87 -4.25 -4.78
C THR A 87 -3.13 -3.55 -5.27
N ILE A 88 -2.95 -2.46 -6.01
CA ILE A 88 -4.04 -1.78 -6.72
C ILE A 88 -3.78 -1.89 -8.21
N ASP A 89 -4.66 -2.60 -8.90
CA ASP A 89 -4.58 -2.83 -10.32
C ASP A 89 -4.97 -1.59 -11.13
N SER A 90 -4.48 -1.48 -12.37
CA SER A 90 -4.76 -0.32 -13.22
C SER A 90 -6.24 -0.18 -13.55
N ASP A 91 -7.00 -1.26 -13.58
CA ASP A 91 -8.44 -1.26 -13.88
C ASP A 91 -9.35 -1.14 -12.65
N TYR A 92 -8.79 -1.04 -11.45
CA TYR A 92 -9.58 -0.80 -10.25
C TYR A 92 -10.05 0.65 -10.18
N ARG A 93 -11.35 0.86 -9.99
CA ARG A 93 -11.97 2.20 -9.92
C ARG A 93 -12.68 2.47 -8.59
N GLY A 94 -12.61 1.53 -7.66
CA GLY A 94 -13.22 1.70 -6.36
C GLY A 94 -12.42 2.58 -5.43
N GLU A 95 -12.98 2.87 -4.28
CA GLU A 95 -12.30 3.62 -3.23
C GLU A 95 -11.03 2.90 -2.78
N VAL A 96 -9.95 3.64 -2.60
CA VAL A 96 -8.74 3.12 -1.97
C VAL A 96 -9.00 2.95 -0.49
N ARG A 97 -8.79 1.73 0.00
CA ARG A 97 -8.99 1.37 1.41
C ARG A 97 -7.75 0.66 1.92
N VAL A 98 -7.48 0.85 3.19
CA VAL A 98 -6.26 0.34 3.82
C VAL A 98 -6.64 -0.60 4.98
N PRO A 99 -6.36 -1.91 4.86
CA PRO A 99 -6.59 -2.82 5.99
C PRO A 99 -5.45 -2.69 7.00
N LEU A 100 -5.68 -1.91 8.05
CA LEU A 100 -4.73 -1.74 9.15
C LEU A 100 -4.92 -2.83 10.19
N ILE A 101 -3.81 -3.27 10.77
CA ILE A 101 -3.80 -4.18 11.92
C ILE A 101 -2.89 -3.62 13.01
N ASN A 102 -3.30 -3.81 14.27
CA ASN A 102 -2.52 -3.45 15.44
C ASN A 102 -1.76 -4.68 15.95
N LEU A 103 -0.46 -4.73 15.70
CA LEU A 103 0.43 -5.78 16.21
C LEU A 103 1.24 -5.29 17.43
N GLY A 104 0.89 -4.13 17.97
CA GLY A 104 1.50 -3.58 19.16
C GLY A 104 0.86 -4.10 20.43
N ASP A 105 1.30 -3.54 21.55
CA ASP A 105 0.86 -3.95 22.90
C ASP A 105 -0.24 -3.06 23.46
N GLU A 106 -0.46 -1.90 22.83
CA GLU A 106 -1.43 -0.91 23.31
C GLU A 106 -2.46 -0.61 22.24
N ALA A 107 -3.66 -0.19 22.65
CA ALA A 107 -4.68 0.26 21.73
C ALA A 107 -4.20 1.47 20.93
N PHE A 108 -4.63 1.54 19.67
CA PHE A 108 -4.31 2.63 18.76
C PHE A 108 -5.60 3.21 18.19
N THR A 109 -5.72 4.53 18.20
CA THR A 109 -6.89 5.19 17.64
C THR A 109 -6.57 5.82 16.30
N VAL A 110 -7.29 5.41 15.27
CA VAL A 110 -7.22 6.01 13.94
C VAL A 110 -8.15 7.22 13.92
N GLU A 111 -7.57 8.39 13.72
CA GLU A 111 -8.33 9.65 13.67
C GLU A 111 -8.41 10.16 12.24
N ARG A 112 -9.48 10.94 11.98
CA ARG A 112 -9.68 11.56 10.67
C ARG A 112 -8.48 12.41 10.27
N GLY A 113 -7.99 12.21 9.04
CA GLY A 113 -6.86 12.95 8.49
C GLY A 113 -5.49 12.41 8.89
N MET A 114 -5.44 11.39 9.74
CA MET A 114 -4.18 10.76 10.14
C MET A 114 -3.51 10.08 8.94
N ARG A 115 -2.20 10.24 8.80
CA ARG A 115 -1.42 9.53 7.79
C ARG A 115 -1.23 8.09 8.25
N ILE A 116 -1.84 7.15 7.53
CA ILE A 116 -1.89 5.74 7.96
C ILE A 116 -1.09 4.80 7.08
N ALA A 117 -0.75 5.21 5.87
CA ALA A 117 -0.06 4.38 4.89
C ALA A 117 0.58 5.29 3.84
N GLN A 118 1.24 4.68 2.87
CA GLN A 118 1.79 5.39 1.73
C GLN A 118 1.50 4.64 0.44
N LEU A 119 1.36 5.40 -0.65
CA LEU A 119 1.05 4.91 -1.98
C LEU A 119 2.28 5.01 -2.85
N VAL A 120 2.70 3.91 -3.45
CA VAL A 120 3.84 3.86 -4.37
C VAL A 120 3.35 3.45 -5.75
N ILE A 121 3.62 4.28 -6.75
CA ILE A 121 3.28 3.99 -8.14
C ILE A 121 4.48 3.32 -8.79
N ALA A 122 4.25 2.19 -9.45
CA ALA A 122 5.33 1.41 -10.06
C ALA A 122 4.90 0.85 -11.42
N PRO A 123 5.83 0.71 -12.37
CA PRO A 123 5.54 -0.01 -13.61
C PRO A 123 5.36 -1.50 -13.33
N VAL A 124 4.53 -2.14 -14.15
CA VAL A 124 4.18 -3.56 -14.00
C VAL A 124 4.59 -4.32 -15.25
N ALA A 125 5.28 -5.45 -15.05
CA ALA A 125 5.48 -6.43 -16.09
C ALA A 125 4.55 -7.61 -15.82
N GLN A 126 3.76 -7.99 -16.83
CA GLN A 126 2.95 -9.22 -16.76
C GLN A 126 3.71 -10.34 -17.45
N ALA A 127 3.69 -11.53 -16.84
CA ALA A 127 4.30 -12.71 -17.43
C ALA A 127 3.32 -13.37 -18.39
N GLY A 128 3.83 -13.83 -19.54
CA GLY A 128 3.16 -14.83 -20.35
C GLY A 128 3.65 -16.20 -19.87
N PHE A 129 2.86 -16.89 -19.05
CA PHE A 129 3.27 -18.20 -18.53
C PHE A 129 3.23 -19.25 -19.61
N ASP A 130 4.35 -19.90 -19.82
CA ASP A 130 4.56 -20.92 -20.84
C ASP A 130 4.90 -22.24 -20.16
N GLU A 131 3.97 -23.19 -20.22
CA GLU A 131 4.15 -24.48 -19.58
C GLU A 131 5.19 -25.30 -20.34
N VAL A 132 6.22 -25.77 -19.63
CA VAL A 132 7.27 -26.61 -20.17
C VAL A 132 7.41 -27.86 -19.28
N THR A 133 8.02 -28.92 -19.82
CA THR A 133 8.24 -30.14 -19.03
C THR A 133 9.42 -30.01 -18.10
N ASP A 134 10.45 -29.29 -18.51
CA ASP A 134 11.68 -29.10 -17.72
C ASP A 134 12.14 -27.64 -17.81
N LEU A 135 12.66 -27.11 -16.71
CA LEU A 135 13.29 -25.79 -16.68
C LEU A 135 14.77 -25.91 -17.03
N SER A 136 15.36 -24.82 -17.53
CA SER A 136 16.79 -24.72 -17.73
C SER A 136 17.56 -24.92 -16.41
N GLU A 137 18.74 -25.48 -16.49
CA GLU A 137 19.58 -25.73 -15.32
C GLU A 137 20.40 -24.50 -14.95
N THR A 138 20.65 -24.33 -13.63
CA THR A 138 21.58 -23.33 -13.10
C THR A 138 22.44 -23.96 -12.03
N GLU A 139 23.56 -23.33 -11.69
CA GLU A 139 24.43 -23.79 -10.59
C GLU A 139 23.68 -23.88 -9.27
N ARG A 140 22.79 -22.88 -8.97
CA ARG A 140 22.01 -22.86 -7.75
C ARG A 140 20.96 -24.00 -7.73
N GLY A 141 20.35 -24.30 -8.88
CA GLY A 141 19.28 -25.29 -9.00
C GLY A 141 18.12 -24.99 -8.05
N ALA A 142 17.70 -25.99 -7.31
CA ALA A 142 16.56 -25.90 -6.39
C ALA A 142 16.91 -25.32 -5.00
N GLY A 143 18.14 -24.89 -4.79
CA GLY A 143 18.60 -24.36 -3.50
C GLY A 143 17.88 -23.10 -3.06
N GLY A 144 17.28 -23.15 -1.88
CA GLY A 144 16.57 -22.03 -1.28
C GLY A 144 16.44 -22.26 0.22
N PHE A 145 15.70 -21.36 0.90
CA PHE A 145 15.42 -21.48 2.34
C PHE A 145 16.67 -21.66 3.20
N GLY A 146 17.72 -20.87 2.92
CA GLY A 146 18.96 -20.93 3.66
C GLY A 146 19.96 -21.95 3.17
N SER A 147 19.80 -22.48 1.94
CA SER A 147 20.72 -23.46 1.35
C SER A 147 22.14 -22.94 1.17
N THR A 148 22.33 -21.60 1.14
CA THR A 148 23.65 -20.97 1.04
C THR A 148 24.32 -20.74 2.39
N GLY A 149 23.73 -21.21 3.46
CA GLY A 149 24.18 -21.00 4.83
C GLY A 149 23.56 -19.76 5.48
N VAL A 150 23.93 -19.51 6.70
CA VAL A 150 23.37 -18.42 7.49
C VAL A 150 24.28 -17.20 7.43
#